data_c33912d38835196002a2a3281c918aaf
#
_entry.id   c33912d38835196002a2a3281c918aaf
#
_cell.length_a   1.000
_cell.length_b   1.000
_cell.length_c   1.000
_cell.angle_alpha   90.00
_cell.angle_beta   90.00
_cell.angle_gamma   90.00
#
_symmetry.space_group_name_H-M   'P 1'
#
loop_
_entity.id
_entity.type
_entity.pdbx_description
1 polymer ?
#
loop_
_entity_poly.entity_id
_entity_poly.type
_entity_poly.pdbx_seq_one_letter_code
_entity_poly.pdbx_strand_id
1 'polypeptide(L)'
;MNTSTFSNIFPKTKSLIGMIHVQALPGTPQNHLSVFEIAAQAVKEAKILAENGMQSIMLENMHDLPYLNRNVGPEIISALTRICSDVRGVTNLPLGLQILAGANQAALSVAQASEFQFIRAEGFVFGHMADEGLLQSDAGELLRFRKHIDAESIQIFTDIKKKHSSHAMTSDVSLEDTVEAAEFFLSDGVIITGTHTGKPVNHEELSRVYASAQLPVLVGSGVTSDGLSEIFDTADAFIVGSYFKQGGNWKHNPDPQRIEALVQARQGLLS
;
A
#
# COMPACT_ATOMS: atom_id res chain seq x y z
N MET A 1 12.38 -15.82 -11.51
CA MET A 1 11.37 -14.96 -10.86
C MET A 1 11.74 -14.80 -9.40
N ASN A 2 11.69 -13.57 -8.86
CA ASN A 2 12.43 -13.24 -7.63
C ASN A 2 11.59 -13.41 -6.35
N THR A 3 11.11 -14.63 -6.05
CA THR A 3 10.52 -14.95 -4.74
C THR A 3 11.49 -14.66 -3.58
N SER A 4 12.81 -14.71 -3.86
CA SER A 4 13.84 -14.35 -2.87
C SER A 4 13.77 -12.90 -2.39
N THR A 5 13.32 -11.97 -3.25
CA THR A 5 13.28 -10.53 -2.91
C THR A 5 12.07 -10.19 -2.03
N PHE A 6 10.88 -10.78 -2.30
CA PHE A 6 9.71 -10.64 -1.43
C PHE A 6 9.98 -11.20 -0.02
N SER A 7 10.57 -12.40 0.07
CA SER A 7 10.93 -13.03 1.34
C SER A 7 11.99 -12.26 2.12
N ASN A 8 12.86 -11.50 1.44
CA ASN A 8 13.82 -10.63 2.10
C ASN A 8 13.15 -9.43 2.77
N ILE A 9 12.11 -8.87 2.16
CA ILE A 9 11.31 -7.78 2.74
C ILE A 9 10.35 -8.32 3.81
N PHE A 10 9.68 -9.42 3.51
CA PHE A 10 8.71 -10.06 4.41
C PHE A 10 9.20 -11.43 4.88
N PRO A 11 10.17 -11.46 5.84
CA PRO A 11 10.76 -12.72 6.31
C PRO A 11 9.76 -13.60 7.06
N LYS A 12 8.66 -13.03 7.52
CA LYS A 12 7.54 -13.78 8.10
C LYS A 12 6.47 -13.99 7.03
N THR A 13 6.07 -15.23 6.83
CA THR A 13 4.96 -15.59 5.94
C THR A 13 3.66 -14.92 6.40
N LYS A 14 2.78 -14.59 5.44
CA LYS A 14 1.48 -13.99 5.74
C LYS A 14 1.60 -12.70 6.57
N SER A 15 2.51 -11.81 6.18
CA SER A 15 2.81 -10.58 6.93
C SER A 15 1.64 -9.61 6.98
N LEU A 16 1.39 -9.02 8.16
CA LEU A 16 0.47 -7.89 8.33
C LEU A 16 1.24 -6.59 8.11
N ILE A 17 0.74 -5.76 7.21
CA ILE A 17 1.28 -4.44 6.86
C ILE A 17 0.33 -3.38 7.42
N GLY A 18 0.73 -2.70 8.48
CA GLY A 18 -0.09 -1.67 9.13
C GLY A 18 -0.01 -0.32 8.40
N MET A 19 -1.17 0.28 8.08
CA MET A 19 -1.24 1.58 7.40
C MET A 19 -1.15 2.76 8.36
N ILE A 20 -0.28 3.71 8.04
CA ILE A 20 -0.29 5.07 8.60
C ILE A 20 -0.89 6.00 7.54
N HIS A 21 -2.08 6.54 7.83
CA HIS A 21 -2.71 7.55 7.00
C HIS A 21 -2.17 8.93 7.42
N VAL A 22 -1.18 9.40 6.68
CA VAL A 22 -0.49 10.68 6.94
C VAL A 22 -1.49 11.83 6.88
N GLN A 23 -1.44 12.75 7.84
CA GLN A 23 -2.28 13.93 7.88
C GLN A 23 -2.05 14.83 6.66
N ALA A 24 -3.06 15.66 6.34
CA ALA A 24 -3.04 16.55 5.18
C ALA A 24 -1.74 17.37 5.12
N LEU A 25 -1.02 17.23 4.01
CA LEU A 25 0.31 17.81 3.81
C LEU A 25 0.22 19.29 3.41
N PRO A 26 1.28 20.08 3.61
CA PRO A 26 1.33 21.49 3.15
C PRO A 26 0.97 21.62 1.66
N GLY A 27 0.15 22.62 1.34
CA GLY A 27 -0.37 22.84 0.00
C GLY A 27 -1.71 22.18 -0.29
N THR A 28 -2.15 21.23 0.54
CA THR A 28 -3.47 20.61 0.41
C THR A 28 -4.56 21.43 1.12
N PRO A 29 -5.82 21.44 0.63
CA PRO A 29 -6.88 22.28 1.19
C PRO A 29 -7.20 22.02 2.67
N GLN A 30 -6.96 20.82 3.16
CA GLN A 30 -7.26 20.41 4.53
C GLN A 30 -6.05 20.47 5.48
N ASN A 31 -4.90 20.98 5.01
CA ASN A 31 -3.74 21.12 5.89
C ASN A 31 -3.92 22.21 6.94
N HIS A 32 -3.69 21.86 8.19
CA HIS A 32 -3.72 22.76 9.34
C HIS A 32 -2.52 22.55 10.28
N LEU A 33 -1.67 21.57 9.97
CA LEU A 33 -0.53 21.16 10.78
C LEU A 33 0.79 21.50 10.07
N SER A 34 1.81 21.79 10.85
CA SER A 34 3.18 21.85 10.35
C SER A 34 3.70 20.45 9.98
N VAL A 35 4.69 20.38 9.10
CA VAL A 35 5.37 19.10 8.77
C VAL A 35 5.91 18.42 10.02
N PHE A 36 6.39 19.18 10.99
CA PHE A 36 6.90 18.65 12.27
C PHE A 36 5.80 17.94 13.07
N GLU A 37 4.61 18.53 13.19
CA GLU A 37 3.47 17.92 13.90
C GLU A 37 2.98 16.67 13.18
N ILE A 38 2.91 16.69 11.84
CA ILE A 38 2.53 15.54 11.03
C ILE A 38 3.54 14.40 11.22
N ALA A 39 4.83 14.71 11.17
CA ALA A 39 5.90 13.73 11.38
C ALA A 39 5.84 13.12 12.79
N ALA A 40 5.64 13.94 13.81
CA ALA A 40 5.52 13.48 15.20
C ALA A 40 4.33 12.52 15.38
N GLN A 41 3.21 12.78 14.71
CA GLN A 41 2.05 11.88 14.72
C GLN A 41 2.36 10.57 13.99
N ALA A 42 2.95 10.61 12.80
CA ALA A 42 3.32 9.41 12.04
C ALA A 42 4.31 8.53 12.83
N VAL A 43 5.31 9.14 13.48
CA VAL A 43 6.27 8.45 14.37
C VAL A 43 5.56 7.77 15.54
N LYS A 44 4.60 8.45 16.17
CA LYS A 44 3.80 7.87 17.26
C LYS A 44 3.00 6.65 16.79
N GLU A 45 2.35 6.74 15.62
CA GLU A 45 1.60 5.62 15.05
C GLU A 45 2.53 4.46 14.68
N ALA A 46 3.71 4.74 14.10
CA ALA A 46 4.69 3.72 13.76
C ALA A 46 5.16 2.92 14.99
N LYS A 47 5.43 3.61 16.11
CA LYS A 47 5.78 2.95 17.37
C LYS A 47 4.65 2.06 17.87
N ILE A 48 3.40 2.54 17.88
CA ILE A 48 2.23 1.75 18.28
C ILE A 48 2.12 0.47 17.43
N LEU A 49 2.25 0.58 16.11
CA LEU A 49 2.17 -0.56 15.20
C LEU A 49 3.29 -1.57 15.45
N ALA A 50 4.53 -1.10 15.60
CA ALA A 50 5.69 -1.96 15.84
C ALA A 50 5.63 -2.67 17.21
N GLU A 51 5.30 -1.94 18.27
CA GLU A 51 5.21 -2.46 19.64
C GLU A 51 4.08 -3.49 19.81
N ASN A 52 3.01 -3.38 19.02
CA ASN A 52 1.88 -4.32 19.05
C ASN A 52 1.98 -5.44 17.99
N GLY A 53 3.14 -5.63 17.38
CA GLY A 53 3.49 -6.83 16.64
C GLY A 53 3.15 -6.84 15.15
N MET A 54 2.90 -5.68 14.53
CA MET A 54 2.86 -5.59 13.07
C MET A 54 4.21 -5.99 12.46
N GLN A 55 4.19 -6.64 11.29
CA GLN A 55 5.40 -7.13 10.66
C GLN A 55 5.99 -6.14 9.63
N SER A 56 5.20 -5.18 9.20
CA SER A 56 5.58 -4.12 8.27
C SER A 56 4.66 -2.91 8.45
N ILE A 57 5.10 -1.75 7.99
CA ILE A 57 4.30 -0.52 8.02
C ILE A 57 4.31 0.12 6.63
N MET A 58 3.19 0.67 6.20
CA MET A 58 3.09 1.45 4.98
C MET A 58 2.46 2.81 5.26
N LEU A 59 3.06 3.87 4.72
CA LEU A 59 2.55 5.23 4.81
C LEU A 59 1.76 5.59 3.54
N GLU A 60 0.71 6.39 3.70
CA GLU A 60 -0.12 6.89 2.60
C GLU A 60 -0.63 8.29 2.93
N ASN A 61 -0.57 9.23 1.98
CA ASN A 61 -1.06 10.60 2.16
C ASN A 61 -2.59 10.72 2.02
N MET A 62 -3.33 9.86 2.70
CA MET A 62 -4.78 9.70 2.52
C MET A 62 -5.61 10.94 2.91
N HIS A 63 -5.05 11.86 3.68
CA HIS A 63 -5.72 13.11 4.05
C HIS A 63 -5.54 14.27 3.05
N ASP A 64 -4.79 14.08 1.96
CA ASP A 64 -4.51 15.11 0.94
C ASP A 64 -5.68 15.38 -0.03
N LEU A 65 -6.91 15.26 0.47
CA LEU A 65 -8.11 15.44 -0.34
C LEU A 65 -8.30 16.90 -0.80
N PRO A 66 -8.69 17.10 -2.11
CA PRO A 66 -8.78 16.13 -3.21
C PRO A 66 -7.39 15.77 -3.78
N TYR A 67 -7.21 14.52 -4.21
CA TYR A 67 -5.92 14.06 -4.73
C TYR A 67 -5.61 14.64 -6.12
N LEU A 68 -4.31 14.78 -6.39
CA LEU A 68 -3.80 15.12 -7.71
C LEU A 68 -3.54 13.87 -8.53
N ASN A 69 -3.88 13.88 -9.81
CA ASN A 69 -3.58 12.79 -10.73
C ASN A 69 -2.08 12.76 -11.05
N ARG A 70 -1.34 11.83 -10.50
CA ARG A 70 0.09 11.50 -10.68
C ARG A 70 1.09 12.61 -10.32
N ASN A 71 0.79 13.86 -10.64
CA ASN A 71 1.75 14.95 -10.50
C ASN A 71 1.55 15.69 -9.18
N VAL A 72 2.38 15.37 -8.20
CA VAL A 72 2.45 16.10 -6.92
C VAL A 72 3.62 17.09 -6.96
N GLY A 73 3.47 18.20 -6.25
CA GLY A 73 4.49 19.25 -6.18
C GLY A 73 5.66 18.89 -5.24
N PRO A 74 6.73 19.69 -5.28
CA PRO A 74 7.89 19.51 -4.42
C PRO A 74 7.56 19.63 -2.93
N GLU A 75 6.51 20.35 -2.56
CA GLU A 75 6.02 20.49 -1.18
C GLU A 75 5.56 19.15 -0.60
N ILE A 76 4.88 18.30 -1.40
CA ILE A 76 4.43 16.98 -1.00
C ILE A 76 5.63 16.03 -0.86
N ILE A 77 6.52 16.03 -1.88
CA ILE A 77 7.71 15.16 -1.91
C ILE A 77 8.62 15.48 -0.73
N SER A 78 8.92 16.76 -0.47
CA SER A 78 9.82 17.16 0.60
C SER A 78 9.23 16.88 1.99
N ALA A 79 7.92 17.14 2.18
CA ALA A 79 7.24 16.85 3.44
C ALA A 79 7.22 15.33 3.71
N LEU A 80 6.84 14.51 2.72
CA LEU A 80 6.85 13.06 2.87
C LEU A 80 8.25 12.49 3.10
N THR A 81 9.27 13.00 2.41
CA THR A 81 10.65 12.56 2.65
C THR A 81 11.05 12.81 4.11
N ARG A 82 10.72 13.96 4.67
CA ARG A 82 10.98 14.24 6.08
C ARG A 82 10.21 13.30 7.02
N ILE A 83 8.91 13.11 6.79
CA ILE A 83 8.05 12.25 7.60
C ILE A 83 8.53 10.79 7.54
N CYS A 84 8.81 10.29 6.34
CA CYS A 84 9.29 8.92 6.13
C CYS A 84 10.65 8.69 6.81
N SER A 85 11.57 9.64 6.72
CA SER A 85 12.88 9.56 7.38
C SER A 85 12.74 9.53 8.91
N ASP A 86 11.84 10.34 9.48
CA ASP A 86 11.57 10.34 10.92
C ASP A 86 10.96 8.99 11.37
N VAL A 87 10.06 8.41 10.56
CA VAL A 87 9.51 7.07 10.82
C VAL A 87 10.58 5.99 10.69
N ARG A 88 11.45 6.05 9.67
CA ARG A 88 12.57 5.11 9.53
C ARG A 88 13.48 5.11 10.76
N GLY A 89 13.69 6.27 11.37
CA GLY A 89 14.53 6.43 12.55
C GLY A 89 14.00 5.75 13.83
N VAL A 90 12.77 5.27 13.85
CA VAL A 90 12.15 4.70 15.06
C VAL A 90 11.74 3.23 14.94
N THR A 91 11.91 2.61 13.76
CA THR A 91 11.60 1.18 13.57
C THR A 91 12.53 0.54 12.55
N ASN A 92 12.84 -0.74 12.77
CA ASN A 92 13.58 -1.58 11.81
C ASN A 92 12.64 -2.46 10.96
N LEU A 93 11.34 -2.32 11.09
CA LEU A 93 10.38 -3.04 10.26
C LEU A 93 10.53 -2.65 8.78
N PRO A 94 10.20 -3.54 7.85
CA PRO A 94 10.04 -3.15 6.45
C PRO A 94 9.02 -2.03 6.31
N LEU A 95 9.38 -1.00 5.53
CA LEU A 95 8.55 0.17 5.31
C LEU A 95 8.17 0.31 3.83
N GLY A 96 6.93 0.71 3.60
CA GLY A 96 6.40 1.00 2.28
C GLY A 96 5.74 2.36 2.19
N LEU A 97 5.53 2.84 0.97
CA LEU A 97 4.93 4.14 0.70
C LEU A 97 3.95 4.07 -0.48
N GLN A 98 2.84 4.78 -0.35
CA GLN A 98 1.95 5.14 -1.46
C GLN A 98 1.75 6.66 -1.47
N ILE A 99 1.79 7.27 -2.64
CA ILE A 99 1.42 8.69 -2.82
C ILE A 99 0.24 8.78 -3.77
N LEU A 100 -0.88 9.23 -3.23
CA LEU A 100 -2.15 9.36 -3.93
C LEU A 100 -2.21 10.65 -4.78
N ALA A 101 -2.83 10.55 -5.95
CA ALA A 101 -3.26 9.29 -6.54
C ALA A 101 -2.30 8.91 -7.67
N GLY A 102 -1.71 7.73 -7.57
CA GLY A 102 -0.83 7.20 -8.61
C GLY A 102 0.48 7.99 -8.83
N ALA A 103 0.94 8.80 -7.87
CA ALA A 103 2.20 9.53 -7.97
C ALA A 103 3.41 8.60 -7.74
N ASN A 104 3.48 7.53 -8.56
CA ASN A 104 4.37 6.39 -8.36
C ASN A 104 5.86 6.76 -8.40
N GLN A 105 6.28 7.66 -9.31
CA GLN A 105 7.67 8.13 -9.37
C GLN A 105 8.06 8.96 -8.14
N ALA A 106 7.14 9.81 -7.65
CA ALA A 106 7.34 10.54 -6.41
C ALA A 106 7.46 9.60 -5.21
N ALA A 107 6.58 8.59 -5.14
CA ALA A 107 6.64 7.56 -4.09
C ALA A 107 7.98 6.82 -4.11
N LEU A 108 8.48 6.44 -5.29
CA LEU A 108 9.76 5.76 -5.45
C LEU A 108 10.94 6.64 -5.02
N SER A 109 10.92 7.94 -5.38
CA SER A 109 11.95 8.90 -4.97
C SER A 109 12.01 9.10 -3.45
N VAL A 110 10.83 9.24 -2.82
CA VAL A 110 10.73 9.37 -1.37
C VAL A 110 11.16 8.08 -0.68
N ALA A 111 10.72 6.92 -1.18
CA ALA A 111 11.09 5.61 -0.65
C ALA A 111 12.60 5.40 -0.68
N GLN A 112 13.27 5.76 -1.78
CA GLN A 112 14.72 5.68 -1.91
C GLN A 112 15.42 6.60 -0.90
N ALA A 113 15.02 7.87 -0.83
CA ALA A 113 15.63 8.86 0.04
C ALA A 113 15.44 8.55 1.56
N SER A 114 14.40 7.76 1.88
CA SER A 114 14.03 7.41 3.27
C SER A 114 14.32 5.94 3.62
N GLU A 115 15.05 5.21 2.77
CA GLU A 115 15.42 3.80 2.97
C GLU A 115 14.20 2.87 3.18
N PHE A 116 13.14 3.09 2.40
CA PHE A 116 11.97 2.22 2.38
C PHE A 116 12.17 1.08 1.38
N GLN A 117 11.51 -0.05 1.60
CA GLN A 117 11.76 -1.28 0.85
C GLN A 117 10.76 -1.52 -0.28
N PHE A 118 9.59 -0.89 -0.25
CA PHE A 118 8.59 -1.06 -1.30
C PHE A 118 7.70 0.17 -1.48
N ILE A 119 7.06 0.24 -2.63
CA ILE A 119 5.96 1.16 -2.89
C ILE A 119 4.71 0.39 -3.31
N ARG A 120 3.53 1.00 -3.06
CA ARG A 120 2.27 0.61 -3.65
C ARG A 120 1.97 1.53 -4.82
N ALA A 121 1.84 0.97 -6.01
CA ALA A 121 1.62 1.70 -7.25
C ALA A 121 0.18 1.56 -7.73
N GLU A 122 -0.42 2.66 -8.18
CA GLU A 122 -1.72 2.66 -8.85
C GLU A 122 -1.55 2.88 -10.35
N GLY A 123 -2.41 2.24 -11.15
CA GLY A 123 -2.42 2.42 -12.60
C GLY A 123 -1.12 1.98 -13.25
N PHE A 124 -0.58 0.84 -12.86
CA PHE A 124 0.67 0.29 -13.40
C PHE A 124 0.47 -0.27 -14.81
N VAL A 125 -0.56 -1.10 -15.00
CA VAL A 125 -1.00 -1.60 -16.31
C VAL A 125 -2.46 -1.20 -16.53
N PHE A 126 -2.86 -1.04 -17.78
CA PHE A 126 -4.15 -0.56 -18.24
C PHE A 126 -4.52 0.83 -17.69
N GLY A 127 -5.41 1.50 -18.35
CA GLY A 127 -5.98 2.77 -17.90
C GLY A 127 -7.36 2.58 -17.28
N HIS A 128 -7.74 3.50 -16.37
CA HIS A 128 -9.07 3.53 -15.79
C HIS A 128 -9.49 4.96 -15.45
N MET A 129 -10.80 5.18 -15.28
CA MET A 129 -11.33 6.45 -14.81
C MET A 129 -11.45 6.42 -13.28
N ALA A 130 -10.78 7.33 -12.60
CA ALA A 130 -10.84 7.50 -11.15
C ALA A 130 -11.47 8.85 -10.78
N ASP A 131 -11.63 9.13 -9.48
CA ASP A 131 -12.13 10.41 -8.98
C ASP A 131 -11.24 11.59 -9.45
N GLU A 132 -9.95 11.33 -9.65
CA GLU A 132 -8.93 12.29 -10.12
C GLU A 132 -8.88 12.41 -11.65
N GLY A 133 -9.74 11.72 -12.36
CA GLY A 133 -9.80 11.69 -13.83
C GLY A 133 -9.19 10.44 -14.45
N LEU A 134 -8.77 10.53 -15.70
CA LEU A 134 -8.17 9.41 -16.42
C LEU A 134 -6.78 9.11 -15.87
N LEU A 135 -6.61 7.91 -15.29
CA LEU A 135 -5.32 7.38 -14.87
C LEU A 135 -4.81 6.41 -15.96
N GLN A 136 -3.77 6.79 -16.65
CA GLN A 136 -3.12 5.96 -17.67
C GLN A 136 -2.09 5.02 -17.00
N SER A 137 -1.74 3.92 -17.68
CA SER A 137 -0.66 3.04 -17.21
C SER A 137 0.70 3.74 -17.28
N ASP A 138 1.56 3.48 -16.29
CA ASP A 138 2.91 4.07 -16.24
C ASP A 138 4.05 3.06 -16.00
N ALA A 139 3.78 1.77 -16.08
CA ALA A 139 4.79 0.74 -15.81
C ALA A 139 6.11 0.98 -16.53
N GLY A 140 6.04 1.29 -17.82
CA GLY A 140 7.24 1.54 -18.63
C GLY A 140 8.05 2.75 -18.17
N GLU A 141 7.39 3.82 -17.77
CA GLU A 141 8.04 5.04 -17.27
C GLU A 141 8.56 4.83 -15.85
N LEU A 142 7.76 4.22 -14.99
CA LEU A 142 8.11 3.95 -13.60
C LEU A 142 9.34 3.06 -13.48
N LEU A 143 9.40 1.96 -14.25
CA LEU A 143 10.53 1.03 -14.20
C LEU A 143 11.82 1.63 -14.77
N ARG A 144 11.72 2.47 -15.82
CA ARG A 144 12.87 3.24 -16.30
C ARG A 144 13.34 4.26 -15.31
N PHE A 145 12.41 4.92 -14.63
CA PHE A 145 12.73 5.85 -13.54
C PHE A 145 13.39 5.13 -12.38
N ARG A 146 12.86 3.95 -11.94
CA ARG A 146 13.49 3.09 -10.92
C ARG A 146 14.95 2.80 -11.26
N LYS A 147 15.21 2.44 -12.52
CA LYS A 147 16.59 2.19 -12.98
C LYS A 147 17.43 3.45 -12.98
N HIS A 148 16.89 4.57 -13.43
CA HIS A 148 17.60 5.85 -13.54
C HIS A 148 18.10 6.38 -12.19
N ILE A 149 17.35 6.13 -11.11
CA ILE A 149 17.71 6.57 -9.75
C ILE A 149 18.39 5.48 -8.92
N ASP A 150 18.79 4.35 -9.51
CA ASP A 150 19.41 3.20 -8.83
C ASP A 150 18.57 2.63 -7.67
N ALA A 151 17.23 2.56 -7.85
CA ALA A 151 16.26 2.11 -6.85
C ALA A 151 15.74 0.69 -7.10
N GLU A 152 16.50 -0.19 -7.77
CA GLU A 152 16.07 -1.56 -8.11
C GLU A 152 15.84 -2.46 -6.88
N SER A 153 16.39 -2.09 -5.75
CA SER A 153 16.13 -2.78 -4.48
C SER A 153 14.72 -2.52 -3.91
N ILE A 154 14.04 -1.45 -4.38
CA ILE A 154 12.70 -1.10 -3.93
C ILE A 154 11.67 -1.86 -4.77
N GLN A 155 10.84 -2.66 -4.09
CA GLN A 155 9.80 -3.45 -4.74
C GLN A 155 8.60 -2.58 -5.11
N ILE A 156 7.98 -2.89 -6.25
CA ILE A 156 6.75 -2.22 -6.73
C ILE A 156 5.61 -3.23 -6.68
N PHE A 157 4.70 -3.05 -5.70
CA PHE A 157 3.46 -3.81 -5.62
C PHE A 157 2.34 -2.98 -6.22
N THR A 158 1.62 -3.53 -7.21
CA THR A 158 0.63 -2.77 -7.96
C THR A 158 -0.81 -3.17 -7.68
N ASP A 159 -1.68 -2.18 -7.54
CA ASP A 159 -3.13 -2.42 -7.49
C ASP A 159 -3.64 -2.98 -8.82
N ILE A 160 -4.36 -4.08 -8.74
CA ILE A 160 -5.11 -4.67 -9.85
C ILE A 160 -6.56 -4.22 -9.76
N LYS A 161 -7.05 -3.53 -10.80
CA LYS A 161 -8.41 -2.95 -10.84
C LYS A 161 -8.76 -2.20 -9.54
N LYS A 162 -8.00 -1.13 -9.27
CA LYS A 162 -8.10 -0.39 -8.01
C LYS A 162 -9.54 0.02 -7.68
N LYS A 163 -9.87 0.06 -6.39
CA LYS A 163 -11.13 0.61 -5.85
C LYS A 163 -11.30 2.10 -6.20
N HIS A 164 -12.51 2.64 -6.03
CA HIS A 164 -12.87 4.04 -6.34
C HIS A 164 -12.56 4.42 -7.79
N SER A 165 -12.83 3.48 -8.71
CA SER A 165 -12.55 3.66 -10.14
C SER A 165 -13.58 2.95 -10.99
N SER A 166 -13.79 3.48 -12.19
CA SER A 166 -14.55 2.82 -13.24
C SER A 166 -13.58 2.07 -14.17
N HIS A 167 -13.81 0.79 -14.33
CA HIS A 167 -13.05 -0.08 -15.23
C HIS A 167 -13.85 -0.38 -16.51
N ALA A 168 -14.79 0.50 -16.89
CA ALA A 168 -15.63 0.32 -18.07
C ALA A 168 -14.82 0.23 -19.36
N MET A 169 -13.70 0.94 -19.46
CA MET A 169 -12.81 0.92 -20.63
C MET A 169 -12.07 -0.42 -20.82
N THR A 170 -11.97 -1.21 -19.77
CA THR A 170 -11.30 -2.51 -19.71
C THR A 170 -12.24 -3.60 -19.19
N SER A 171 -13.54 -3.44 -19.47
CA SER A 171 -14.58 -4.39 -19.02
C SER A 171 -14.46 -5.78 -19.66
N ASP A 172 -13.77 -5.85 -20.80
CA ASP A 172 -13.41 -7.06 -21.55
C ASP A 172 -12.11 -7.72 -21.06
N VAL A 173 -11.38 -7.09 -20.13
CA VAL A 173 -10.16 -7.62 -19.53
C VAL A 173 -10.49 -8.19 -18.15
N SER A 174 -10.19 -9.46 -17.92
CA SER A 174 -10.41 -10.09 -16.61
C SER A 174 -9.41 -9.58 -15.54
N LEU A 175 -9.63 -9.98 -14.28
CA LEU A 175 -8.66 -9.76 -13.21
C LEU A 175 -7.37 -10.52 -13.48
N GLU A 176 -7.51 -11.78 -13.90
CA GLU A 176 -6.42 -12.68 -14.22
C GLU A 176 -5.56 -12.13 -15.38
N ASP A 177 -6.20 -11.65 -16.47
CA ASP A 177 -5.47 -11.01 -17.59
C ASP A 177 -4.74 -9.74 -17.14
N THR A 178 -5.31 -9.00 -16.18
CA THR A 178 -4.65 -7.80 -15.63
C THR A 178 -3.43 -8.19 -14.79
N VAL A 179 -3.49 -9.29 -14.05
CA VAL A 179 -2.35 -9.84 -13.30
C VAL A 179 -1.26 -10.30 -14.27
N GLU A 180 -1.61 -11.06 -15.31
CA GLU A 180 -0.66 -11.51 -16.33
C GLU A 180 0.03 -10.31 -17.01
N ALA A 181 -0.71 -9.25 -17.30
CA ALA A 181 -0.12 -8.01 -17.83
C ALA A 181 0.84 -7.34 -16.83
N ALA A 182 0.52 -7.31 -15.54
CA ALA A 182 1.41 -6.77 -14.51
C ALA A 182 2.69 -7.60 -14.39
N GLU A 183 2.60 -8.92 -14.48
CA GLU A 183 3.74 -9.84 -14.52
C GLU A 183 4.62 -9.59 -15.76
N PHE A 184 4.00 -9.50 -16.92
CA PHE A 184 4.69 -9.22 -18.18
C PHE A 184 5.42 -7.87 -18.16
N PHE A 185 4.83 -6.88 -17.48
CA PHE A 185 5.41 -5.55 -17.28
C PHE A 185 6.32 -5.45 -16.04
N LEU A 186 6.73 -6.59 -15.47
CA LEU A 186 7.75 -6.71 -14.42
C LEU A 186 7.39 -6.03 -13.10
N SER A 187 6.12 -6.12 -12.69
CA SER A 187 5.72 -5.83 -11.31
C SER A 187 6.40 -6.82 -10.34
N ASP A 188 6.65 -6.42 -9.11
CA ASP A 188 7.24 -7.28 -8.09
C ASP A 188 6.19 -8.02 -7.24
N GLY A 189 4.91 -7.67 -7.41
CA GLY A 189 3.74 -8.30 -6.81
C GLY A 189 2.47 -7.53 -7.12
N VAL A 190 1.33 -8.14 -6.81
CA VAL A 190 0.01 -7.58 -7.10
C VAL A 190 -0.81 -7.40 -5.84
N ILE A 191 -1.65 -6.36 -5.83
CA ILE A 191 -2.54 -6.04 -4.70
C ILE A 191 -3.98 -6.14 -5.17
N ILE A 192 -4.75 -7.01 -4.54
CA ILE A 192 -6.19 -7.16 -4.77
C ILE A 192 -6.95 -6.41 -3.70
N THR A 193 -7.90 -5.57 -4.11
CA THR A 193 -8.71 -4.75 -3.19
C THR A 193 -10.18 -5.05 -3.34
N GLY A 194 -10.99 -4.80 -2.30
CA GLY A 194 -12.43 -4.76 -2.41
C GLY A 194 -12.90 -3.53 -3.21
N THR A 195 -14.19 -3.41 -3.45
CA THR A 195 -14.78 -2.33 -4.28
C THR A 195 -14.63 -0.94 -3.66
N HIS A 196 -14.58 -0.84 -2.32
CA HIS A 196 -14.46 0.43 -1.58
C HIS A 196 -13.56 0.25 -0.35
N THR A 197 -13.09 1.37 0.24
CA THR A 197 -12.29 1.34 1.46
C THR A 197 -12.99 0.59 2.59
N GLY A 198 -12.31 -0.39 3.18
CA GLY A 198 -12.84 -1.22 4.28
C GLY A 198 -13.82 -2.32 3.85
N LYS A 199 -14.18 -2.43 2.57
CA LYS A 199 -14.95 -3.57 2.06
C LYS A 199 -14.04 -4.76 1.79
N PRO A 200 -14.47 -5.98 2.14
CA PRO A 200 -13.69 -7.18 1.86
C PRO A 200 -13.54 -7.42 0.36
N VAL A 201 -12.50 -8.13 0.00
CA VAL A 201 -12.30 -8.66 -1.35
C VAL A 201 -13.31 -9.76 -1.67
N ASN A 202 -13.58 -9.98 -2.96
CA ASN A 202 -14.34 -11.14 -3.39
C ASN A 202 -13.44 -12.39 -3.30
N HIS A 203 -13.86 -13.38 -2.51
CA HIS A 203 -13.07 -14.59 -2.23
C HIS A 203 -12.83 -15.45 -3.46
N GLU A 204 -13.84 -15.57 -4.34
CA GLU A 204 -13.70 -16.37 -5.55
C GLU A 204 -12.72 -15.71 -6.53
N GLU A 205 -12.78 -14.39 -6.67
CA GLU A 205 -11.84 -13.63 -7.49
C GLU A 205 -10.42 -13.72 -6.94
N LEU A 206 -10.26 -13.54 -5.62
CA LEU A 206 -8.95 -13.66 -4.95
C LEU A 206 -8.36 -15.06 -5.14
N SER A 207 -9.16 -16.10 -4.97
CA SER A 207 -8.72 -17.50 -5.14
C SER A 207 -8.27 -17.79 -6.57
N ARG A 208 -9.00 -17.29 -7.58
CA ARG A 208 -8.61 -17.46 -9.00
C ARG A 208 -7.30 -16.73 -9.30
N VAL A 209 -7.17 -15.48 -8.83
CA VAL A 209 -5.93 -14.71 -8.99
C VAL A 209 -4.76 -15.43 -8.34
N TYR A 210 -4.91 -15.86 -7.08
CA TYR A 210 -3.85 -16.54 -6.33
C TYR A 210 -3.40 -17.84 -7.00
N ALA A 211 -4.33 -18.58 -7.59
CA ALA A 211 -4.03 -19.82 -8.30
C ALA A 211 -3.29 -19.62 -9.63
N SER A 212 -3.48 -18.47 -10.28
CA SER A 212 -2.86 -18.15 -11.59
C SER A 212 -1.60 -17.31 -11.49
N ALA A 213 -1.49 -16.45 -10.46
CA ALA A 213 -0.38 -15.51 -10.31
C ALA A 213 0.96 -16.21 -10.08
N GLN A 214 2.00 -15.73 -10.78
CA GLN A 214 3.40 -16.14 -10.54
C GLN A 214 4.14 -15.16 -9.60
N LEU A 215 3.49 -14.05 -9.24
CA LEU A 215 3.97 -13.02 -8.34
C LEU A 215 3.29 -13.12 -6.97
N PRO A 216 3.89 -12.57 -5.91
CA PRO A 216 3.23 -12.44 -4.63
C PRO A 216 1.90 -11.68 -4.73
N VAL A 217 0.87 -12.20 -4.08
CA VAL A 217 -0.47 -11.61 -4.03
C VAL A 217 -0.72 -11.02 -2.65
N LEU A 218 -1.00 -9.73 -2.60
CA LEU A 218 -1.33 -9.02 -1.37
C LEU A 218 -2.82 -8.65 -1.36
N VAL A 219 -3.44 -8.68 -0.20
CA VAL A 219 -4.81 -8.16 -0.02
C VAL A 219 -4.72 -6.75 0.57
N GLY A 220 -5.33 -5.76 -0.13
CA GLY A 220 -5.18 -4.33 0.17
C GLY A 220 -6.38 -3.65 0.83
N SER A 221 -7.45 -4.38 1.20
CA SER A 221 -8.60 -3.78 1.89
C SER A 221 -9.50 -4.81 2.58
N GLY A 222 -10.28 -4.34 3.56
CA GLY A 222 -11.30 -5.15 4.23
C GLY A 222 -10.77 -6.24 5.16
N VAL A 223 -9.48 -6.24 5.46
CA VAL A 223 -8.87 -7.22 6.36
C VAL A 223 -9.25 -6.92 7.82
N THR A 224 -9.81 -7.91 8.50
CA THR A 224 -10.22 -7.85 9.91
C THR A 224 -9.75 -9.10 10.65
N SER A 225 -9.74 -9.10 11.99
CA SER A 225 -9.39 -10.31 12.76
C SER A 225 -10.30 -11.49 12.43
N ASP A 226 -11.59 -11.23 12.31
CA ASP A 226 -12.61 -12.26 12.10
C ASP A 226 -12.62 -12.80 10.67
N GLY A 227 -12.35 -11.91 9.67
CA GLY A 227 -12.33 -12.28 8.26
C GLY A 227 -10.97 -12.80 7.75
N LEU A 228 -9.92 -12.74 8.57
CA LEU A 228 -8.57 -13.10 8.13
C LEU A 228 -8.48 -14.58 7.72
N SER A 229 -9.16 -15.47 8.44
CA SER A 229 -9.16 -16.92 8.15
C SER A 229 -9.68 -17.24 6.75
N GLU A 230 -10.61 -16.45 6.23
CA GLU A 230 -11.24 -16.68 4.94
C GLU A 230 -10.30 -16.40 3.74
N ILE A 231 -9.33 -15.50 3.92
CA ILE A 231 -8.39 -15.07 2.88
C ILE A 231 -6.95 -15.50 3.13
N PHE A 232 -6.69 -16.20 4.25
CA PHE A 232 -5.34 -16.47 4.72
C PHE A 232 -4.51 -17.29 3.74
N ASP A 233 -5.11 -18.34 3.17
CA ASP A 233 -4.41 -19.24 2.27
C ASP A 233 -4.27 -18.69 0.85
N THR A 234 -5.01 -17.64 0.51
CA THR A 234 -5.08 -17.05 -0.83
C THR A 234 -4.40 -15.69 -0.96
N ALA A 235 -3.49 -15.35 -0.04
CA ALA A 235 -2.64 -14.17 -0.13
C ALA A 235 -1.32 -14.37 0.61
N ASP A 236 -0.27 -13.65 0.21
CA ASP A 236 1.07 -13.72 0.81
C ASP A 236 1.27 -12.67 1.91
N ALA A 237 0.56 -11.54 1.83
CA ALA A 237 0.56 -10.50 2.86
C ALA A 237 -0.77 -9.72 2.86
N PHE A 238 -1.03 -9.00 3.96
CA PHE A 238 -2.29 -8.29 4.21
C PHE A 238 -2.03 -6.85 4.61
N ILE A 239 -2.53 -5.90 3.82
CA ILE A 239 -2.46 -4.47 4.11
C ILE A 239 -3.71 -4.09 4.91
N VAL A 240 -3.51 -3.58 6.12
CA VAL A 240 -4.58 -3.28 7.06
C VAL A 240 -4.54 -1.81 7.43
N GLY A 241 -5.65 -1.11 7.24
CA GLY A 241 -5.78 0.31 7.55
C GLY A 241 -6.89 0.57 8.57
N SER A 242 -8.11 0.71 8.08
CA SER A 242 -9.26 1.12 8.88
C SER A 242 -9.55 0.22 10.08
N TYR A 243 -9.36 -1.10 9.94
CA TYR A 243 -9.74 -2.06 10.97
C TYR A 243 -9.15 -1.75 12.34
N PHE A 244 -7.86 -1.51 12.43
CA PHE A 244 -7.19 -1.30 13.72
C PHE A 244 -7.25 0.15 14.22
N LYS A 245 -7.89 1.05 13.49
CA LYS A 245 -8.15 2.41 13.97
C LYS A 245 -9.36 2.42 14.91
N GLN A 246 -9.41 3.40 15.83
CA GLN A 246 -10.52 3.56 16.76
C GLN A 246 -11.87 3.62 16.02
N GLY A 247 -12.81 2.78 16.43
CA GLY A 247 -14.11 2.65 15.77
C GLY A 247 -14.08 2.13 14.33
N GLY A 248 -12.96 1.61 13.84
CA GLY A 248 -12.81 1.15 12.46
C GLY A 248 -12.78 2.29 11.43
N ASN A 249 -12.50 3.50 11.85
CA ASN A 249 -12.47 4.69 11.00
C ASN A 249 -11.02 5.06 10.68
N TRP A 250 -10.66 5.09 9.42
CA TRP A 250 -9.31 5.37 8.95
C TRP A 250 -8.75 6.74 9.38
N LYS A 251 -9.62 7.69 9.71
CA LYS A 251 -9.26 9.05 10.20
C LYS A 251 -8.81 9.08 11.64
N HIS A 252 -9.09 8.03 12.40
CA HIS A 252 -8.81 7.99 13.84
C HIS A 252 -7.44 7.40 14.13
N ASN A 253 -6.99 7.54 15.37
CA ASN A 253 -5.73 6.97 15.84
C ASN A 253 -5.79 5.42 15.88
N PRO A 254 -4.64 4.74 15.80
CA PRO A 254 -4.56 3.30 16.03
C PRO A 254 -5.07 2.92 17.43
N ASP A 255 -5.71 1.77 17.51
CA ASP A 255 -6.18 1.14 18.73
C ASP A 255 -5.33 -0.12 18.99
N PRO A 256 -4.47 -0.11 20.04
CA PRO A 256 -3.59 -1.25 20.35
C PRO A 256 -4.33 -2.56 20.51
N GLN A 257 -5.52 -2.57 21.14
CA GLN A 257 -6.29 -3.81 21.36
C GLN A 257 -6.74 -4.44 20.03
N ARG A 258 -7.11 -3.62 19.05
CA ARG A 258 -7.50 -4.08 17.72
C ARG A 258 -6.30 -4.58 16.91
N ILE A 259 -5.12 -3.97 17.11
CA ILE A 259 -3.86 -4.46 16.51
C ILE A 259 -3.52 -5.83 17.09
N GLU A 260 -3.52 -5.96 18.41
CA GLU A 260 -3.23 -7.22 19.10
C GLU A 260 -4.18 -8.34 18.67
N ALA A 261 -5.49 -8.06 18.59
CA ALA A 261 -6.49 -9.02 18.13
C ALA A 261 -6.19 -9.55 16.72
N LEU A 262 -5.78 -8.66 15.81
CA LEU A 262 -5.41 -9.04 14.45
C LEU A 262 -4.12 -9.88 14.41
N VAL A 263 -3.11 -9.50 15.19
CA VAL A 263 -1.85 -10.24 15.30
C VAL A 263 -2.07 -11.62 15.89
N GLN A 264 -2.91 -11.75 16.92
CA GLN A 264 -3.28 -13.03 17.52
C GLN A 264 -4.06 -13.91 16.54
N ALA A 265 -5.02 -13.35 15.78
CA ALA A 265 -5.74 -14.09 14.74
C ALA A 265 -4.76 -14.67 13.71
N ARG A 266 -3.79 -13.87 13.23
CA ARG A 266 -2.74 -14.36 12.33
C ARG A 266 -1.90 -15.48 12.96
N GLN A 267 -1.49 -15.32 14.21
CA GLN A 267 -0.69 -16.35 14.90
C GLN A 267 -1.42 -17.66 15.04
N GLY A 268 -2.72 -17.62 15.35
CA GLY A 268 -3.57 -18.81 15.44
C GLY A 268 -3.74 -19.53 14.11
N LEU A 269 -3.64 -18.84 12.97
CA LEU A 269 -3.72 -19.45 11.64
C LEU A 269 -2.39 -20.02 11.14
N LEU A 270 -1.27 -19.69 11.78
CA LEU A 270 0.06 -20.23 11.46
C LEU A 270 0.41 -21.49 12.29
N SER A 271 -0.34 -21.77 13.35
CA SER A 271 -0.16 -22.91 14.24
C SER A 271 -0.86 -24.16 13.71
#